data_f2e4b629f4920a54f676c598ab625104
#
_entry.id   f2e4b629f4920a54f676c598ab625104
#
_cell.length_a   1.000
_cell.length_b   1.000
_cell.length_c   1.000
_cell.angle_alpha   90.00
_cell.angle_beta   90.00
_cell.angle_gamma   90.00
#
_symmetry.space_group_name_H-M   'P 1'
#
loop_
_entity.id
_entity.type
_entity.pdbx_description
1 polymer ?
#
loop_
_entity_poly.entity_id
_entity_poly.type
_entity_poly.pdbx_seq_one_letter_code
_entity_poly.pdbx_strand_id
1 'polypeptide(L)'
;MTQKRHYHPLAALRFLRKTVLLCLLPLANALLEFSLSALLTALRQDAALLLFLCGASWVLLEASSWALDDAGVLRLRWAFAAKQERILRGEALAALTIERPLLFRLMGASRVVLYPVGQPAKRAVTLYLYKEDAQELADRLMPICDPVCHRPAGGERAAMVLLGANGLSTLALLYLAIRQSRPFPLTAEALALSRLNVLVRFAAHWLPAGAAWMLVLAGTLFGASLGRSFAQTIHYTVWHTADQLGSRGGWLSRFEFRVRSREVSYADVRFSPTARLMKRWPVFVVAGSCRPELPLFVYRSGQEALFRELLPEFRMPPDIRPSLAHRSAVFFAPAGIPFGLCLLLVLVSRTVLPALTVTLLIPTAVSAIFLAGGLMGWLREGIWLREGRFTLRRQKGVYLHCICVLHPDVCLRTLQSPWAARYQRLTLTLALPGQVRLKVRSIPMQDAEPCLAAVEQKT
;
A
#
# COMPACT_ATOMS: atom_id res chain seq x y z
N MET A 1 34.85 -10.99 15.59
CA MET A 1 34.42 -12.37 15.15
C MET A 1 32.96 -12.35 14.80
N THR A 2 32.59 -12.63 13.57
CA THR A 2 31.19 -12.66 13.10
C THR A 2 30.47 -13.86 13.69
N GLN A 3 29.62 -13.66 14.68
CA GLN A 3 28.80 -14.70 15.26
C GLN A 3 27.68 -15.10 14.28
N LYS A 4 27.71 -16.34 13.82
CA LYS A 4 26.61 -16.91 13.01
C LYS A 4 25.38 -17.10 13.89
N ARG A 5 24.23 -16.60 13.43
CA ARG A 5 22.94 -16.73 14.11
C ARG A 5 21.95 -17.43 13.19
N HIS A 6 20.99 -18.12 13.77
CA HIS A 6 19.93 -18.81 13.05
C HIS A 6 18.67 -17.93 12.95
N TYR A 7 17.85 -18.22 11.94
CA TYR A 7 16.57 -17.57 11.80
C TYR A 7 15.56 -18.12 12.81
N HIS A 8 14.55 -17.35 13.12
CA HIS A 8 13.45 -17.84 13.97
C HIS A 8 12.68 -18.97 13.26
N PRO A 9 12.18 -20.00 13.95
CA PRO A 9 11.44 -21.14 13.37
C PRO A 9 10.26 -20.72 12.46
N LEU A 10 9.62 -19.59 12.74
CA LEU A 10 8.59 -19.02 11.86
C LEU A 10 9.08 -18.69 10.44
N ALA A 11 10.39 -18.64 10.20
CA ALA A 11 10.93 -18.51 8.85
C ALA A 11 10.58 -19.73 7.97
N ALA A 12 10.35 -20.90 8.56
CA ALA A 12 9.86 -22.08 7.86
C ALA A 12 8.50 -21.83 7.17
N LEU A 13 7.62 -21.03 7.76
CA LEU A 13 6.33 -20.67 7.16
C LEU A 13 6.49 -19.92 5.83
N ARG A 14 7.63 -19.27 5.58
CA ARG A 14 7.91 -18.64 4.29
C ARG A 14 7.98 -19.65 3.15
N PHE A 15 8.55 -20.80 3.41
CA PHE A 15 8.67 -21.90 2.45
C PHE A 15 7.34 -22.62 2.29
N LEU A 16 6.60 -22.77 3.39
CA LEU A 16 5.31 -23.46 3.44
C LEU A 16 4.15 -22.63 2.89
N ARG A 17 4.24 -21.31 2.87
CA ARG A 17 3.09 -20.41 2.59
C ARG A 17 2.30 -20.76 1.33
N LYS A 18 2.98 -21.09 0.24
CA LYS A 18 2.31 -21.43 -1.03
C LYS A 18 1.73 -22.84 -1.01
N THR A 19 2.39 -23.75 -0.35
CA THR A 19 2.03 -25.17 -0.30
C THR A 19 0.93 -25.42 0.72
N VAL A 20 0.96 -24.75 1.87
CA VAL A 20 -0.15 -24.76 2.84
C VAL A 20 -1.45 -24.26 2.22
N LEU A 21 -1.38 -23.27 1.34
CA LEU A 21 -2.55 -22.77 0.60
C LEU A 21 -3.12 -23.85 -0.34
N LEU A 22 -2.28 -24.70 -0.94
CA LEU A 22 -2.70 -25.83 -1.76
C LEU A 22 -3.32 -26.96 -0.89
N CYS A 23 -2.75 -27.25 0.27
CA CYS A 23 -3.30 -28.22 1.21
C CYS A 23 -4.62 -27.76 1.85
N LEU A 24 -4.84 -26.45 1.95
CA LEU A 24 -6.12 -25.90 2.44
C LEU A 24 -7.28 -26.11 1.46
N LEU A 25 -7.03 -26.38 0.18
CA LEU A 25 -8.08 -26.59 -0.83
C LEU A 25 -8.90 -27.89 -0.58
N PRO A 26 -8.27 -29.09 -0.40
CA PRO A 26 -8.99 -30.31 -0.05
C PRO A 26 -9.70 -30.21 1.31
N LEU A 27 -9.02 -29.59 2.30
CA LEU A 27 -9.58 -29.35 3.62
C LEU A 27 -10.80 -28.43 3.59
N ALA A 28 -10.75 -27.37 2.75
CA ALA A 28 -11.88 -26.48 2.54
C ALA A 28 -13.06 -27.22 1.91
N ASN A 29 -12.83 -28.06 0.90
CA ASN A 29 -13.88 -28.88 0.29
C ASN A 29 -14.51 -29.85 1.31
N ALA A 30 -13.70 -30.56 2.10
CA ALA A 30 -14.18 -31.46 3.13
C ALA A 30 -14.96 -30.74 4.25
N LEU A 31 -14.53 -29.51 4.63
CA LEU A 31 -15.28 -28.64 5.54
C LEU A 31 -16.62 -28.20 4.94
N LEU A 32 -16.68 -28.04 3.62
CA LEU A 32 -17.86 -27.63 2.90
C LEU A 32 -18.91 -28.76 2.79
N GLU A 33 -18.46 -30.02 2.75
CA GLU A 33 -19.33 -31.20 2.72
C GLU A 33 -19.92 -31.54 4.11
N PHE A 34 -19.48 -30.86 5.20
CA PHE A 34 -19.89 -31.12 6.58
C PHE A 34 -19.85 -32.59 6.99
N SER A 35 -19.04 -33.39 6.33
CA SER A 35 -18.80 -34.77 6.60
C SER A 35 -17.54 -34.94 7.43
N LEU A 36 -17.69 -35.43 8.66
CA LEU A 36 -16.55 -35.70 9.55
C LEU A 36 -15.60 -36.72 8.92
N SER A 37 -16.13 -37.70 8.18
CA SER A 37 -15.36 -38.72 7.47
C SER A 37 -14.55 -38.13 6.31
N ALA A 38 -15.12 -37.23 5.52
CA ALA A 38 -14.42 -36.51 4.46
C ALA A 38 -13.31 -35.59 5.03
N LEU A 39 -13.60 -34.90 6.15
CA LEU A 39 -12.62 -34.07 6.85
C LEU A 39 -11.43 -34.90 7.37
N LEU A 40 -11.69 -36.03 8.03
CA LEU A 40 -10.64 -36.92 8.54
C LEU A 40 -9.81 -37.53 7.41
N THR A 41 -10.41 -37.85 6.28
CA THR A 41 -9.73 -38.40 5.11
C THR A 41 -8.83 -37.35 4.48
N ALA A 42 -9.34 -36.13 4.26
CA ALA A 42 -8.56 -34.98 3.76
C ALA A 42 -7.40 -34.66 4.71
N LEU A 43 -7.66 -34.58 6.02
CA LEU A 43 -6.63 -34.29 7.03
C LEU A 43 -5.54 -35.38 7.04
N ARG A 44 -5.90 -36.66 6.82
CA ARG A 44 -4.96 -37.79 6.79
C ARG A 44 -4.10 -37.76 5.52
N GLN A 45 -4.68 -37.40 4.38
CA GLN A 45 -3.95 -37.22 3.11
C GLN A 45 -3.00 -36.04 3.17
N ASP A 46 -3.46 -34.90 3.69
CA ASP A 46 -2.66 -33.69 3.78
C ASP A 46 -1.64 -33.75 4.93
N ALA A 47 -1.87 -34.51 5.98
CA ALA A 47 -0.97 -34.60 7.13
C ALA A 47 0.42 -35.15 6.75
N ALA A 48 0.49 -36.19 5.92
CA ALA A 48 1.75 -36.75 5.45
C ALA A 48 2.54 -35.74 4.62
N LEU A 49 1.85 -35.02 3.71
CA LEU A 49 2.46 -33.95 2.89
C LEU A 49 2.91 -32.78 3.76
N LEU A 50 2.09 -32.37 4.72
CA LEU A 50 2.43 -31.26 5.64
C LEU A 50 3.62 -31.62 6.53
N LEU A 51 3.67 -32.84 7.06
CA LEU A 51 4.81 -33.36 7.86
C LEU A 51 6.11 -33.37 7.03
N PHE A 52 6.04 -33.88 5.79
CA PHE A 52 7.20 -33.85 4.88
C PHE A 52 7.67 -32.43 4.60
N LEU A 53 6.74 -31.53 4.29
CA LEU A 53 7.05 -30.12 4.01
C LEU A 53 7.58 -29.39 5.25
N CYS A 54 7.05 -29.70 6.44
CA CYS A 54 7.56 -29.15 7.69
C CYS A 54 8.99 -29.64 7.96
N GLY A 55 9.24 -30.94 7.78
CA GLY A 55 10.59 -31.52 7.93
C GLY A 55 11.58 -30.91 6.92
N ALA A 56 11.22 -30.84 5.65
CA ALA A 56 12.05 -30.22 4.62
C ALA A 56 12.30 -28.73 4.93
N SER A 57 11.28 -27.99 5.36
CA SER A 57 11.42 -26.58 5.73
C SER A 57 12.32 -26.39 6.95
N TRP A 58 12.28 -27.32 7.90
CA TRP A 58 13.15 -27.31 9.08
C TRP A 58 14.62 -27.51 8.69
N VAL A 59 14.92 -28.52 7.88
CA VAL A 59 16.28 -28.78 7.37
C VAL A 59 16.82 -27.55 6.62
N LEU A 60 15.99 -26.93 5.75
CA LEU A 60 16.35 -25.71 5.03
C LEU A 60 16.60 -24.53 5.97
N LEU A 61 15.86 -24.44 7.06
CA LEU A 61 16.01 -23.38 8.05
C LEU A 61 17.33 -23.55 8.82
N GLU A 62 17.68 -24.76 9.25
CA GLU A 62 18.95 -25.02 9.95
C GLU A 62 20.16 -24.76 9.07
N ALA A 63 20.06 -25.11 7.79
CA ALA A 63 21.11 -24.83 6.82
C ALA A 63 21.26 -23.32 6.48
N SER A 64 20.27 -22.50 6.87
CA SER A 64 20.25 -21.07 6.63
C SER A 64 20.75 -20.31 7.86
N SER A 65 21.58 -19.30 7.65
CA SER A 65 22.14 -18.48 8.73
C SER A 65 22.29 -17.03 8.30
N TRP A 66 22.39 -16.16 9.28
CA TRP A 66 22.76 -14.77 9.07
C TRP A 66 23.89 -14.38 10.00
N ALA A 67 24.68 -13.42 9.61
CA ALA A 67 25.76 -12.87 10.40
C ALA A 67 25.85 -11.37 10.18
N LEU A 68 26.04 -10.62 11.24
CA LEU A 68 26.27 -9.18 11.21
C LEU A 68 27.70 -8.93 11.67
N ASP A 69 28.45 -8.20 10.86
CA ASP A 69 29.81 -7.77 11.17
C ASP A 69 29.78 -6.47 11.97
N ASP A 70 30.85 -6.22 12.74
CA ASP A 70 31.02 -4.97 13.50
C ASP A 70 31.06 -3.73 12.57
N ALA A 71 31.45 -3.93 11.31
CA ALA A 71 31.43 -2.91 10.25
C ALA A 71 30.01 -2.66 9.66
N GLY A 72 28.92 -3.21 10.22
CA GLY A 72 27.56 -3.04 9.70
C GLY A 72 27.29 -3.79 8.39
N VAL A 73 28.07 -4.84 8.11
CA VAL A 73 27.88 -5.70 6.94
C VAL A 73 27.02 -6.91 7.33
N LEU A 74 25.84 -7.01 6.76
CA LEU A 74 24.93 -8.12 6.94
C LEU A 74 25.18 -9.19 5.87
N ARG A 75 25.55 -10.39 6.28
CA ARG A 75 25.71 -11.57 5.42
C ARG A 75 24.56 -12.53 5.64
N LEU A 76 23.83 -12.82 4.59
CA LEU A 76 22.69 -13.71 4.61
C LEU A 76 23.03 -14.96 3.79
N ARG A 77 22.88 -16.11 4.40
CA ARG A 77 23.10 -17.40 3.74
C ARG A 77 21.82 -18.21 3.73
N TRP A 78 21.40 -18.60 2.55
CA TRP A 78 20.28 -19.52 2.35
C TRP A 78 20.79 -20.77 1.64
N ALA A 79 20.47 -21.93 2.18
CA ALA A 79 20.75 -23.21 1.58
C ALA A 79 19.46 -23.80 1.03
N PHE A 80 19.10 -23.48 -0.21
CA PHE A 80 18.02 -24.11 -0.94
C PHE A 80 18.60 -24.59 -2.27
N ALA A 81 18.70 -25.91 -2.47
CA ALA A 81 19.29 -26.56 -3.67
C ALA A 81 20.69 -26.03 -4.07
N ALA A 82 20.95 -24.74 -3.90
CA ALA A 82 22.24 -24.09 -4.05
C ALA A 82 22.48 -23.16 -2.87
N LYS A 83 23.73 -23.04 -2.43
CA LYS A 83 24.13 -22.06 -1.40
C LYS A 83 24.09 -20.66 -2.01
N GLN A 84 23.15 -19.86 -1.56
CA GLN A 84 23.06 -18.44 -1.94
C GLN A 84 23.57 -17.58 -0.78
N GLU A 85 24.52 -16.71 -1.08
CA GLU A 85 25.01 -15.69 -0.14
C GLU A 85 24.64 -14.31 -0.66
N ARG A 86 24.11 -13.48 0.23
CA ARG A 86 23.80 -12.08 -0.08
C ARG A 86 24.41 -11.20 0.98
N ILE A 87 25.21 -10.25 0.53
CA ILE A 87 25.89 -9.28 1.38
C ILE A 87 25.16 -7.94 1.25
N LEU A 88 24.77 -7.35 2.38
CA LEU A 88 24.10 -6.05 2.45
C LEU A 88 24.89 -5.17 3.42
N ARG A 89 25.28 -3.99 2.96
CA ARG A 89 25.87 -2.97 3.82
C ARG A 89 24.76 -2.05 4.36
N GLY A 90 24.88 -1.59 5.60
CA GLY A 90 23.91 -0.67 6.18
C GLY A 90 23.69 0.58 5.32
N GLU A 91 24.76 1.11 4.71
CA GLU A 91 24.72 2.27 3.83
C GLU A 91 23.91 2.05 2.53
N ALA A 92 23.84 0.80 2.06
CA ALA A 92 23.07 0.42 0.87
C ALA A 92 21.57 0.18 1.15
N LEU A 93 21.10 0.48 2.37
CA LEU A 93 19.69 0.37 2.74
C LEU A 93 19.00 1.74 2.64
N ALA A 94 17.92 1.79 1.90
CA ALA A 94 17.03 2.96 1.84
C ALA A 94 16.09 3.01 3.04
N ALA A 95 15.53 1.85 3.41
CA ALA A 95 14.58 1.73 4.51
C ALA A 95 14.66 0.36 5.17
N LEU A 96 14.21 0.32 6.42
CA LEU A 96 14.07 -0.88 7.24
C LEU A 96 12.70 -0.84 7.94
N THR A 97 11.98 -1.96 7.94
CA THR A 97 10.75 -2.09 8.71
C THR A 97 10.83 -3.29 9.64
N ILE A 98 10.38 -3.13 10.87
CA ILE A 98 10.21 -4.21 11.84
C ILE A 98 8.72 -4.31 12.14
N GLU A 99 8.15 -5.47 11.95
CA GLU A 99 6.75 -5.76 12.22
C GLU A 99 6.63 -6.91 13.21
N ARG A 100 5.80 -6.70 14.23
CA ARG A 100 5.51 -7.71 15.27
C ARG A 100 3.99 -7.84 15.44
N PRO A 101 3.30 -8.54 14.54
CA PRO A 101 1.89 -8.91 14.72
C PRO A 101 1.69 -9.68 16.04
N LEU A 102 0.47 -9.70 16.56
CA LEU A 102 0.16 -10.35 17.84
C LEU A 102 0.70 -11.76 17.95
N LEU A 103 0.48 -12.60 16.93
CA LEU A 103 1.00 -13.98 16.89
C LEU A 103 2.53 -14.04 16.97
N PHE A 104 3.22 -13.15 16.26
CA PHE A 104 4.70 -13.08 16.29
C PHE A 104 5.20 -12.66 17.68
N ARG A 105 4.48 -11.76 18.34
CA ARG A 105 4.82 -11.33 19.71
C ARG A 105 4.70 -12.46 20.72
N LEU A 106 3.66 -13.29 20.62
CA LEU A 106 3.46 -14.46 21.47
C LEU A 106 4.57 -15.50 21.26
N MET A 107 5.09 -15.61 20.04
CA MET A 107 6.18 -16.55 19.72
C MET A 107 7.58 -15.93 19.86
N GLY A 108 7.71 -14.68 20.33
CA GLY A 108 9.01 -14.00 20.44
C GLY A 108 9.66 -13.59 19.11
N ALA A 109 8.92 -13.64 18.01
CA ALA A 109 9.40 -13.36 16.66
C ALA A 109 9.21 -11.90 16.24
N SER A 110 9.99 -11.51 15.24
CA SER A 110 9.89 -10.23 14.54
C SER A 110 10.11 -10.46 13.04
N ARG A 111 9.30 -9.80 12.23
CA ARG A 111 9.51 -9.74 10.78
C ARG A 111 10.27 -8.47 10.46
N VAL A 112 11.47 -8.61 9.92
CA VAL A 112 12.30 -7.50 9.47
C VAL A 112 12.30 -7.48 7.96
N VAL A 113 12.00 -6.33 7.34
CA VAL A 113 12.08 -6.15 5.90
C VAL A 113 13.10 -5.06 5.59
N LEU A 114 14.10 -5.43 4.82
CA LEU A 114 15.18 -4.56 4.39
C LEU A 114 14.94 -4.14 2.94
N TYR A 115 14.98 -2.85 2.68
CA TYR A 115 14.78 -2.26 1.35
C TYR A 115 16.11 -1.69 0.85
N PRO A 116 16.82 -2.39 -0.04
CA PRO A 116 18.06 -1.86 -0.63
C PRO A 116 17.78 -0.65 -1.53
N VAL A 117 18.74 0.27 -1.58
CA VAL A 117 18.72 1.44 -2.45
C VAL A 117 18.54 1.04 -3.92
N GLY A 118 17.71 1.77 -4.66
CA GLY A 118 17.53 1.60 -6.10
C GLY A 118 16.83 0.31 -6.53
N GLN A 119 16.53 -0.62 -5.62
CA GLN A 119 15.92 -1.90 -5.98
C GLN A 119 14.38 -1.91 -5.88
N PRO A 120 13.69 -2.70 -6.74
CA PRO A 120 12.25 -2.85 -6.67
C PRO A 120 11.80 -3.59 -5.42
N ALA A 121 10.54 -3.39 -4.99
CA ALA A 121 9.96 -4.03 -3.80
C ALA A 121 10.07 -5.57 -3.80
N LYS A 122 10.05 -6.19 -4.98
CA LYS A 122 10.21 -7.65 -5.13
C LYS A 122 11.59 -8.16 -4.67
N ARG A 123 12.60 -7.27 -4.61
CA ARG A 123 13.95 -7.59 -4.14
C ARG A 123 14.19 -7.20 -2.69
N ALA A 124 13.18 -6.69 -1.99
CA ALA A 124 13.27 -6.50 -0.54
C ALA A 124 13.54 -7.83 0.16
N VAL A 125 14.40 -7.76 1.18
CA VAL A 125 14.80 -8.94 1.94
C VAL A 125 13.94 -9.03 3.18
N THR A 126 13.18 -10.11 3.31
CA THR A 126 12.36 -10.37 4.49
C THR A 126 13.04 -11.41 5.36
N LEU A 127 13.26 -11.08 6.63
CA LEU A 127 13.88 -11.94 7.64
C LEU A 127 12.88 -12.16 8.78
N TYR A 128 12.89 -13.35 9.34
CA TYR A 128 12.15 -13.69 10.56
C TYR A 128 13.19 -13.98 11.65
N LEU A 129 13.28 -13.07 12.61
CA LEU A 129 14.32 -13.08 13.65
C LEU A 129 13.67 -13.11 15.03
N TYR A 130 14.46 -13.46 16.04
CA TYR A 130 14.08 -13.23 17.42
C TYR A 130 13.96 -11.73 17.70
N LYS A 131 13.15 -11.36 18.68
CA LYS A 131 12.88 -9.96 19.03
C LYS A 131 14.14 -9.14 19.25
N GLU A 132 15.09 -9.72 20.00
CA GLU A 132 16.34 -9.06 20.40
C GLU A 132 17.28 -8.90 19.21
N ASP A 133 17.43 -9.96 18.42
CA ASP A 133 18.22 -9.96 17.19
C ASP A 133 17.71 -8.94 16.16
N ALA A 134 16.38 -8.81 16.04
CA ALA A 134 15.78 -7.85 15.13
C ALA A 134 16.06 -6.40 15.54
N GLN A 135 16.07 -6.13 16.85
CA GLN A 135 16.37 -4.79 17.35
C GLN A 135 17.86 -4.48 17.21
N GLU A 136 18.74 -5.41 17.61
CA GLU A 136 20.19 -5.26 17.44
C GLU A 136 20.56 -5.05 15.97
N LEU A 137 19.96 -5.82 15.07
CA LEU A 137 20.17 -5.66 13.63
C LEU A 137 19.80 -4.25 13.16
N ALA A 138 18.63 -3.75 13.59
CA ALA A 138 18.17 -2.43 13.21
C ALA A 138 19.06 -1.32 13.76
N ASP A 139 19.49 -1.45 15.01
CA ASP A 139 20.30 -0.43 15.68
C ASP A 139 21.74 -0.40 15.14
N ARG A 140 22.27 -1.53 14.65
CA ARG A 140 23.58 -1.56 13.98
C ARG A 140 23.54 -1.10 12.52
N LEU A 141 22.47 -1.45 11.77
CA LEU A 141 22.34 -1.06 10.35
C LEU A 141 21.89 0.39 10.18
N MET A 142 21.03 0.87 11.07
CA MET A 142 20.44 2.20 11.04
C MET A 142 20.31 2.74 12.48
N PRO A 143 21.45 3.16 13.12
CA PRO A 143 21.43 3.65 14.49
C PRO A 143 20.64 4.94 14.61
N ILE A 144 19.86 5.08 15.68
CA ILE A 144 19.08 6.28 15.98
C ILE A 144 19.90 7.12 16.97
N CYS A 145 20.46 8.23 16.52
CA CYS A 145 21.24 9.16 17.34
C CYS A 145 20.41 10.44 17.54
N ASP A 146 20.25 10.88 18.77
CA ASP A 146 19.60 12.13 19.17
C ASP A 146 18.26 12.43 18.44
N PRO A 147 17.24 11.58 18.59
CA PRO A 147 16.00 11.73 17.85
C PRO A 147 15.15 12.86 18.41
N VAL A 148 14.76 13.79 17.55
CA VAL A 148 13.66 14.71 17.82
C VAL A 148 12.34 13.94 17.64
N CYS A 149 11.57 13.80 18.71
CA CYS A 149 10.37 12.97 18.71
C CYS A 149 9.09 13.83 18.70
N HIS A 150 8.23 13.59 17.71
CA HIS A 150 6.89 14.15 17.67
C HIS A 150 5.86 13.08 18.06
N ARG A 151 4.98 13.40 18.99
CA ARG A 151 3.84 12.55 19.41
C ARG A 151 2.53 13.20 18.96
N PRO A 152 1.77 12.59 18.06
CA PRO A 152 0.52 13.14 17.60
C PRO A 152 -0.47 13.37 18.76
N ALA A 153 -1.09 14.53 18.80
CA ALA A 153 -2.17 14.84 19.75
C ALA A 153 -3.42 13.99 19.48
N GLY A 154 -4.37 13.94 20.43
CA GLY A 154 -5.58 13.10 20.29
C GLY A 154 -6.36 13.34 19.00
N GLY A 155 -6.54 14.61 18.59
CA GLY A 155 -7.20 14.95 17.34
C GLY A 155 -6.41 14.59 16.07
N GLU A 156 -5.08 14.55 16.14
CA GLU A 156 -4.23 14.07 15.04
C GLU A 156 -4.30 12.55 14.92
N ARG A 157 -4.30 11.83 16.06
CA ARG A 157 -4.50 10.38 16.08
C ARG A 157 -5.86 10.00 15.49
N ALA A 158 -6.93 10.68 15.89
CA ALA A 158 -8.25 10.43 15.31
C ALA A 158 -8.26 10.64 13.79
N ALA A 159 -7.60 11.69 13.30
CA ALA A 159 -7.43 11.91 11.87
C ALA A 159 -6.59 10.81 11.22
N MET A 160 -5.50 10.35 11.83
CA MET A 160 -4.68 9.24 11.32
C MET A 160 -5.50 7.96 11.18
N VAL A 161 -6.34 7.65 12.17
CA VAL A 161 -7.24 6.48 12.15
C VAL A 161 -8.20 6.55 10.97
N LEU A 162 -8.91 7.68 10.83
CA LEU A 162 -9.91 7.86 9.78
C LEU A 162 -9.30 7.93 8.36
N LEU A 163 -8.14 8.56 8.22
CA LEU A 163 -7.46 8.77 6.94
C LEU A 163 -6.53 7.62 6.55
N GLY A 164 -6.15 6.76 7.50
CA GLY A 164 -5.37 5.54 7.27
C GLY A 164 -6.22 4.34 6.83
N ALA A 165 -7.54 4.40 6.97
CA ALA A 165 -8.48 3.31 6.66
C ALA A 165 -8.69 3.12 5.14
N ASN A 166 -7.66 2.67 4.43
CA ASN A 166 -7.68 2.53 2.95
C ASN A 166 -8.03 1.11 2.44
N GLY A 167 -8.36 0.17 3.32
CA GLY A 167 -8.53 -1.27 2.97
C GLY A 167 -9.85 -1.68 2.34
N LEU A 168 -10.79 -0.75 2.13
CA LEU A 168 -12.17 -1.06 1.72
C LEU A 168 -12.32 -1.70 0.35
N SER A 169 -11.51 -1.30 -0.63
CA SER A 169 -11.70 -1.71 -2.02
C SER A 169 -11.34 -3.17 -2.29
N THR A 170 -10.29 -3.67 -1.65
CA THR A 170 -9.77 -5.03 -1.92
C THR A 170 -10.68 -6.11 -1.31
N LEU A 171 -11.20 -5.87 -0.11
CA LEU A 171 -12.10 -6.80 0.56
C LEU A 171 -13.50 -6.80 -0.05
N ALA A 172 -14.00 -5.65 -0.51
CA ALA A 172 -15.26 -5.57 -1.25
C ALA A 172 -15.19 -6.32 -2.58
N LEU A 173 -14.06 -6.22 -3.30
CA LEU A 173 -13.81 -6.98 -4.53
C LEU A 173 -13.68 -8.48 -4.25
N LEU A 174 -13.00 -8.87 -3.17
CA LEU A 174 -12.86 -10.26 -2.76
C LEU A 174 -14.22 -10.87 -2.40
N TYR A 175 -15.06 -10.15 -1.66
CA TYR A 175 -16.42 -10.59 -1.35
C TYR A 175 -17.31 -10.72 -2.60
N LEU A 176 -17.24 -9.77 -3.52
CA LEU A 176 -17.96 -9.86 -4.79
C LEU A 176 -17.46 -11.07 -5.60
N ALA A 177 -16.16 -11.33 -5.62
CA ALA A 177 -15.57 -12.48 -6.30
C ALA A 177 -16.02 -13.82 -5.65
N ILE A 178 -16.02 -13.90 -4.30
CA ILE A 178 -16.49 -15.09 -3.57
C ILE A 178 -17.98 -15.31 -3.78
N ARG A 179 -18.79 -14.26 -3.80
CA ARG A 179 -20.24 -14.39 -4.05
C ARG A 179 -20.57 -14.78 -5.49
N GLN A 180 -19.73 -14.43 -6.44
CA GLN A 180 -19.93 -14.74 -7.85
C GLN A 180 -19.41 -16.13 -8.23
N SER A 181 -18.44 -16.66 -7.50
CA SER A 181 -17.96 -18.04 -7.60
C SER A 181 -18.85 -18.96 -6.74
N ARG A 182 -20.04 -19.32 -7.25
CA ARG A 182 -20.78 -20.44 -6.67
C ARG A 182 -19.88 -21.70 -6.80
N PRO A 183 -19.49 -22.37 -5.73
CA PRO A 183 -20.35 -23.09 -4.79
C PRO A 183 -19.81 -23.02 -3.33
N PHE A 184 -20.27 -22.08 -2.52
CA PHE A 184 -20.08 -22.16 -1.08
C PHE A 184 -21.37 -22.66 -0.45
N PRO A 185 -21.35 -23.73 0.35
CA PRO A 185 -22.52 -24.21 1.04
C PRO A 185 -23.00 -23.18 2.07
N LEU A 186 -24.29 -22.97 2.02
CA LEU A 186 -25.08 -21.93 2.70
C LEU A 186 -24.98 -21.92 4.25
N THR A 187 -24.36 -22.92 4.88
CA THR A 187 -24.44 -23.13 6.33
C THR A 187 -23.40 -22.35 7.14
N ALA A 188 -22.14 -22.27 6.71
CA ALA A 188 -21.14 -21.41 7.37
C ALA A 188 -21.40 -19.94 7.05
N GLU A 189 -21.89 -19.69 5.85
CA GLU A 189 -22.45 -18.41 5.43
C GLU A 189 -23.66 -18.04 6.29
N ALA A 190 -24.56 -18.96 6.59
CA ALA A 190 -25.73 -18.75 7.45
C ALA A 190 -25.36 -18.38 8.89
N LEU A 191 -24.30 -18.95 9.47
CA LEU A 191 -23.91 -18.68 10.86
C LEU A 191 -23.17 -17.32 11.01
N ALA A 192 -22.26 -16.99 10.11
CA ALA A 192 -21.62 -15.68 10.06
C ALA A 192 -22.63 -14.59 9.64
N LEU A 193 -23.54 -14.94 8.75
CA LEU A 193 -24.57 -14.03 8.22
C LEU A 193 -25.78 -13.90 9.16
N SER A 194 -26.03 -14.84 10.08
CA SER A 194 -27.18 -14.73 11.01
C SER A 194 -27.08 -13.49 11.91
N ARG A 195 -25.87 -13.13 12.35
CA ARG A 195 -25.65 -11.92 13.12
C ARG A 195 -25.62 -10.64 12.26
N LEU A 196 -25.07 -10.72 11.06
CA LEU A 196 -25.16 -9.65 10.08
C LEU A 196 -26.58 -9.48 9.54
N ASN A 197 -27.41 -10.53 9.50
CA ASN A 197 -28.81 -10.48 9.09
C ASN A 197 -29.65 -9.53 9.96
N VAL A 198 -29.36 -9.37 11.23
CA VAL A 198 -30.05 -8.39 12.08
C VAL A 198 -29.79 -6.97 11.57
N LEU A 199 -28.55 -6.63 11.28
CA LEU A 199 -28.18 -5.33 10.72
C LEU A 199 -28.72 -5.13 9.30
N VAL A 200 -28.72 -6.21 8.51
CA VAL A 200 -29.30 -6.18 7.13
C VAL A 200 -30.82 -5.99 7.19
N ARG A 201 -31.53 -6.65 8.08
CA ARG A 201 -32.99 -6.44 8.27
C ARG A 201 -33.30 -5.02 8.67
N PHE A 202 -32.50 -4.45 9.57
CA PHE A 202 -32.64 -3.05 9.96
C PHE A 202 -32.40 -2.11 8.76
N ALA A 203 -31.34 -2.34 7.98
CA ALA A 203 -31.03 -1.55 6.80
C ALA A 203 -32.06 -1.78 5.65
N ALA A 204 -32.63 -2.97 5.55
CA ALA A 204 -33.64 -3.33 4.54
C ALA A 204 -34.99 -2.66 4.78
N HIS A 205 -35.20 -2.10 5.96
CA HIS A 205 -36.38 -1.25 6.23
C HIS A 205 -36.35 0.05 5.42
N TRP A 206 -35.13 0.55 5.12
CA TRP A 206 -34.93 1.82 4.40
C TRP A 206 -34.41 1.64 2.96
N LEU A 207 -33.89 0.46 2.63
CA LEU A 207 -33.19 0.21 1.37
C LEU A 207 -33.59 -1.14 0.76
N PRO A 208 -33.57 -1.29 -0.59
CA PRO A 208 -33.72 -2.60 -1.22
C PRO A 208 -32.74 -3.62 -0.65
N ALA A 209 -33.15 -4.88 -0.52
CA ALA A 209 -32.37 -5.93 0.16
C ALA A 209 -30.93 -6.06 -0.34
N GLY A 210 -30.68 -5.93 -1.63
CA GLY A 210 -29.32 -5.94 -2.20
C GLY A 210 -28.45 -4.77 -1.75
N ALA A 211 -29.05 -3.56 -1.66
CA ALA A 211 -28.37 -2.36 -1.22
C ALA A 211 -28.09 -2.40 0.30
N ALA A 212 -29.00 -2.94 1.09
CA ALA A 212 -28.84 -3.14 2.51
C ALA A 212 -27.65 -4.06 2.83
N TRP A 213 -27.50 -5.17 2.11
CA TRP A 213 -26.35 -6.07 2.21
C TRP A 213 -25.04 -5.37 1.88
N MET A 214 -25.00 -4.63 0.79
CA MET A 214 -23.79 -3.88 0.40
C MET A 214 -23.42 -2.84 1.44
N LEU A 215 -24.41 -2.14 2.03
CA LEU A 215 -24.16 -1.13 3.06
C LEU A 215 -23.60 -1.76 4.35
N VAL A 216 -24.21 -2.85 4.82
CA VAL A 216 -23.76 -3.54 6.04
C VAL A 216 -22.36 -4.12 5.86
N LEU A 217 -22.09 -4.73 4.72
CA LEU A 217 -20.77 -5.25 4.39
C LEU A 217 -19.73 -4.13 4.33
N ALA A 218 -20.02 -3.05 3.61
CA ALA A 218 -19.13 -1.90 3.53
C ALA A 218 -18.87 -1.30 4.92
N GLY A 219 -19.91 -1.21 5.76
CA GLY A 219 -19.81 -0.71 7.12
C GLY A 219 -18.96 -1.60 8.03
N THR A 220 -19.11 -2.91 7.96
CA THR A 220 -18.29 -3.87 8.74
C THR A 220 -16.84 -3.87 8.32
N LEU A 221 -16.56 -3.83 7.01
CA LEU A 221 -15.20 -3.74 6.48
C LEU A 221 -14.53 -2.40 6.84
N PHE A 222 -15.30 -1.32 6.79
CA PHE A 222 -14.83 -0.02 7.21
C PHE A 222 -14.55 0.00 8.72
N GLY A 223 -15.44 -0.55 9.55
CA GLY A 223 -15.24 -0.69 10.99
C GLY A 223 -13.99 -1.53 11.32
N ALA A 224 -13.78 -2.65 10.64
CA ALA A 224 -12.58 -3.48 10.81
C ALA A 224 -11.29 -2.72 10.39
N SER A 225 -11.35 -1.96 9.30
CA SER A 225 -10.23 -1.12 8.85
C SER A 225 -9.93 0.01 9.84
N LEU A 226 -10.96 0.65 10.39
CA LEU A 226 -10.82 1.65 11.45
C LEU A 226 -10.21 1.06 12.72
N GLY A 227 -10.69 -0.10 13.15
CA GLY A 227 -10.17 -0.82 14.32
C GLY A 227 -8.68 -1.18 14.14
N ARG A 228 -8.30 -1.64 12.96
CA ARG A 228 -6.88 -1.89 12.61
C ARG A 228 -6.06 -0.60 12.68
N SER A 229 -6.53 0.48 12.03
CA SER A 229 -5.84 1.77 12.04
C SER A 229 -5.73 2.35 13.45
N PHE A 230 -6.79 2.23 14.26
CA PHE A 230 -6.77 2.63 15.66
C PHE A 230 -5.71 1.85 16.45
N ALA A 231 -5.71 0.52 16.33
CA ALA A 231 -4.73 -0.33 17.00
C ALA A 231 -3.27 -0.01 16.59
N GLN A 232 -3.05 0.44 15.35
CA GLN A 232 -1.73 0.85 14.85
C GLN A 232 -1.31 2.24 15.32
N THR A 233 -2.24 3.14 15.62
CA THR A 233 -1.94 4.50 16.08
C THR A 233 -1.73 4.61 17.59
N ILE A 234 -2.00 3.55 18.35
CA ILE A 234 -1.70 3.51 19.80
C ILE A 234 -0.18 3.55 19.98
N HIS A 235 0.29 4.43 20.89
CA HIS A 235 1.71 4.67 21.16
C HIS A 235 2.50 5.09 19.90
N TYR A 236 1.82 5.72 18.93
CA TYR A 236 2.48 6.20 17.72
C TYR A 236 3.40 7.38 18.03
N THR A 237 4.62 7.29 17.54
CA THR A 237 5.63 8.35 17.61
C THR A 237 6.35 8.44 16.27
N VAL A 238 6.59 9.66 15.84
CA VAL A 238 7.46 9.97 14.70
C VAL A 238 8.74 10.56 15.25
N TRP A 239 9.85 10.23 14.65
CA TRP A 239 11.13 10.78 15.02
C TRP A 239 11.94 11.14 13.78
N HIS A 240 12.80 12.13 13.94
CA HIS A 240 13.71 12.60 12.92
C HIS A 240 15.09 12.81 13.54
N THR A 241 16.12 12.41 12.81
CA THR A 241 17.54 12.71 13.09
C THR A 241 18.12 13.42 11.88
N ALA A 242 19.37 13.87 11.95
CA ALA A 242 20.02 14.53 10.82
C ALA A 242 20.02 13.69 9.53
N ASP A 243 20.14 12.36 9.62
CA ASP A 243 20.24 11.44 8.46
C ASP A 243 19.04 10.50 8.30
N GLN A 244 18.15 10.43 9.28
CA GLN A 244 17.08 9.43 9.28
C GLN A 244 15.75 10.01 9.74
N LEU A 245 14.71 9.40 9.20
CA LEU A 245 13.33 9.66 9.55
C LEU A 245 12.65 8.33 9.88
N GLY A 246 11.81 8.29 10.90
CA GLY A 246 11.13 7.06 11.24
C GLY A 246 9.85 7.24 12.02
N SER A 247 9.15 6.14 12.19
CA SER A 247 7.96 6.05 13.01
C SER A 247 7.86 4.70 13.70
N ARG A 248 7.29 4.68 14.88
CA ARG A 248 6.99 3.46 15.61
C ARG A 248 5.63 3.57 16.29
N GLY A 249 4.97 2.44 16.45
CA GLY A 249 3.66 2.42 17.11
C GLY A 249 3.04 1.04 17.09
N GLY A 250 1.76 1.00 17.48
CA GLY A 250 0.92 -0.17 17.45
C GLY A 250 0.79 -0.88 18.78
N TRP A 251 -0.44 -1.32 19.07
CA TRP A 251 -0.79 -2.12 20.24
C TRP A 251 -0.89 -3.61 19.88
N LEU A 252 -1.77 -3.97 18.97
CA LEU A 252 -1.92 -5.35 18.47
C LEU A 252 -0.76 -5.77 17.56
N SER A 253 -0.38 -4.91 16.64
CA SER A 253 0.74 -5.11 15.74
C SER A 253 1.72 -3.98 15.94
N ARG A 254 2.80 -4.24 16.66
CA ARG A 254 3.88 -3.26 16.81
C ARG A 254 4.66 -3.17 15.52
N PHE A 255 4.96 -1.95 15.10
CA PHE A 255 5.79 -1.71 13.94
C PHE A 255 6.80 -0.60 14.24
N GLU A 256 7.90 -0.67 13.55
CA GLU A 256 8.93 0.35 13.50
C GLU A 256 9.38 0.51 12.06
N PHE A 257 9.47 1.74 11.61
CA PHE A 257 9.85 2.11 10.26
C PHE A 257 11.01 3.10 10.35
N ARG A 258 12.13 2.78 9.71
CA ARG A 258 13.33 3.63 9.63
C ARG A 258 13.64 3.87 8.16
N VAL A 259 13.94 5.11 7.81
CA VAL A 259 14.28 5.55 6.45
C VAL A 259 15.45 6.51 6.51
N ARG A 260 16.37 6.38 5.57
CA ARG A 260 17.41 7.40 5.36
C ARG A 260 16.82 8.62 4.68
N SER A 261 17.03 9.81 5.22
CA SER A 261 16.48 11.05 4.68
C SER A 261 16.85 11.27 3.22
N ARG A 262 18.09 10.97 2.84
CA ARG A 262 18.60 11.07 1.45
C ARG A 262 17.95 10.10 0.47
N GLU A 263 17.39 8.98 0.96
CA GLU A 263 16.76 7.96 0.13
C GLU A 263 15.23 8.13 0.04
N VAL A 264 14.70 9.19 0.63
CA VAL A 264 13.29 9.53 0.49
C VAL A 264 13.02 9.94 -0.95
N SER A 265 12.24 9.12 -1.65
CA SER A 265 11.90 9.37 -3.04
C SER A 265 10.95 10.56 -3.17
N TYR A 266 9.88 10.55 -2.38
CA TYR A 266 8.89 11.64 -2.37
C TYR A 266 8.03 11.64 -1.10
N ALA A 267 7.50 12.79 -0.78
CA ALA A 267 6.43 12.95 0.20
C ALA A 267 5.09 13.24 -0.52
N ASP A 268 4.02 12.60 -0.06
CA ASP A 268 2.68 12.63 -0.65
C ASP A 268 1.65 13.12 0.37
N VAL A 269 1.09 14.29 0.14
CA VAL A 269 -0.03 14.82 0.91
C VAL A 269 -1.33 14.44 0.21
N ARG A 270 -2.21 13.72 0.90
CA ARG A 270 -3.46 13.23 0.32
C ARG A 270 -4.65 14.06 0.75
N PHE A 271 -5.32 14.63 -0.23
CA PHE A 271 -6.55 15.38 -0.04
C PHE A 271 -7.74 14.48 -0.39
N SER A 272 -8.37 13.89 0.63
CA SER A 272 -9.63 13.18 0.51
C SER A 272 -10.81 14.09 0.90
N PRO A 273 -12.05 13.75 0.55
CA PRO A 273 -13.22 14.46 1.05
C PRO A 273 -13.27 14.49 2.58
N THR A 274 -12.95 13.37 3.24
CA THR A 274 -12.86 13.26 4.70
C THR A 274 -11.75 14.14 5.28
N ALA A 275 -10.58 14.18 4.66
CA ALA A 275 -9.48 15.05 5.06
C ALA A 275 -9.85 16.54 4.97
N ARG A 276 -10.62 16.91 3.93
CA ARG A 276 -11.15 18.28 3.78
C ARG A 276 -12.14 18.64 4.86
N LEU A 277 -13.07 17.73 5.19
CA LEU A 277 -14.05 17.93 6.26
C LEU A 277 -13.36 18.15 7.62
N MET A 278 -12.31 17.36 7.90
CA MET A 278 -11.55 17.47 9.13
C MET A 278 -10.54 18.61 9.14
N LYS A 279 -10.27 19.25 7.98
CA LYS A 279 -9.20 20.24 7.77
C LYS A 279 -7.83 19.70 8.20
N ARG A 280 -7.59 18.41 7.98
CA ARG A 280 -6.38 17.69 8.37
C ARG A 280 -5.87 16.84 7.21
N TRP A 281 -4.58 16.93 6.92
CA TRP A 281 -3.98 16.37 5.74
C TRP A 281 -2.93 15.32 6.11
N PRO A 282 -3.13 14.05 5.75
CA PRO A 282 -2.15 13.01 6.01
C PRO A 282 -0.97 13.10 5.05
N VAL A 283 0.23 12.96 5.60
CA VAL A 283 1.50 13.00 4.86
C VAL A 283 2.10 11.60 4.87
N PHE A 284 2.38 11.08 3.68
CA PHE A 284 3.03 9.80 3.48
C PHE A 284 4.42 10.02 2.89
N VAL A 285 5.40 9.32 3.42
CA VAL A 285 6.78 9.36 2.92
C VAL A 285 7.11 8.03 2.27
N VAL A 286 7.60 8.07 1.05
CA VAL A 286 8.00 6.89 0.29
C VAL A 286 9.50 6.93 0.05
N ALA A 287 10.19 5.88 0.46
CA ALA A 287 11.63 5.73 0.25
C ALA A 287 11.90 4.51 -0.61
N GLY A 288 12.43 4.75 -1.80
CA GLY A 288 12.65 3.70 -2.77
C GLY A 288 11.36 2.90 -3.03
N SER A 289 11.38 1.61 -2.75
CA SER A 289 10.22 0.73 -2.91
C SER A 289 9.37 0.56 -1.65
N CYS A 290 9.77 1.13 -0.53
CA CYS A 290 9.04 1.06 0.72
C CYS A 290 7.91 2.08 0.75
N ARG A 291 6.68 1.59 0.95
CA ARG A 291 5.45 2.40 1.05
C ARG A 291 4.79 2.11 2.38
N PRO A 292 4.83 3.05 3.33
CA PRO A 292 4.17 2.86 4.61
C PRO A 292 2.65 2.81 4.44
N GLU A 293 1.99 1.97 5.24
CA GLU A 293 0.53 1.87 5.26
C GLU A 293 -0.10 3.08 5.97
N LEU A 294 0.54 3.57 7.02
CA LEU A 294 0.08 4.73 7.80
C LEU A 294 0.72 6.03 7.32
N PRO A 295 0.02 7.16 7.46
CA PRO A 295 0.65 8.45 7.28
C PRO A 295 1.75 8.67 8.33
N LEU A 296 2.85 9.29 7.93
CA LEU A 296 3.94 9.62 8.85
C LEU A 296 3.44 10.60 9.91
N PHE A 297 2.74 11.63 9.51
CA PHE A 297 2.06 12.59 10.39
C PHE A 297 0.84 13.17 9.68
N VAL A 298 0.03 13.88 10.44
CA VAL A 298 -1.12 14.62 9.91
C VAL A 298 -0.94 16.08 10.32
N TYR A 299 -1.04 16.99 9.37
CA TYR A 299 -0.92 18.40 9.66
C TYR A 299 -2.23 19.14 9.43
N ARG A 300 -2.38 20.28 10.06
CA ARG A 300 -3.47 21.24 9.86
C ARG A 300 -2.95 22.42 9.05
N SER A 301 -3.80 23.03 8.25
CA SER A 301 -3.43 24.28 7.54
C SER A 301 -2.93 25.31 8.56
N GLY A 302 -1.79 25.92 8.30
CA GLY A 302 -1.11 26.83 9.23
C GLY A 302 -0.08 26.17 10.17
N GLN A 303 0.02 24.85 10.23
CA GLN A 303 1.06 24.13 10.99
C GLN A 303 2.26 23.75 10.11
N GLU A 304 2.82 24.72 9.40
CA GLU A 304 3.99 24.48 8.53
C GLU A 304 5.27 24.16 9.32
N ALA A 305 5.30 24.50 10.60
CA ALA A 305 6.44 24.20 11.47
C ALA A 305 6.81 22.70 11.45
N LEU A 306 5.81 21.83 11.44
CA LEU A 306 6.01 20.37 11.41
C LEU A 306 6.71 19.89 10.12
N PHE A 307 6.44 20.52 8.97
CA PHE A 307 7.16 20.24 7.73
C PHE A 307 8.60 20.71 7.79
N ARG A 308 8.86 21.88 8.38
CA ARG A 308 10.22 22.39 8.53
C ARG A 308 11.07 21.52 9.43
N GLU A 309 10.45 20.94 10.44
CA GLU A 309 11.10 20.03 11.38
C GLU A 309 11.34 18.65 10.79
N LEU A 310 10.29 17.99 10.25
CA LEU A 310 10.34 16.59 9.81
C LEU A 310 10.78 16.42 8.35
N LEU A 311 10.43 17.36 7.48
CA LEU A 311 10.69 17.31 6.03
C LEU A 311 11.07 18.71 5.51
N PRO A 312 12.26 19.23 5.86
CA PRO A 312 12.66 20.60 5.51
C PRO A 312 12.71 20.87 4.01
N GLU A 313 12.92 19.84 3.21
CA GLU A 313 12.97 19.94 1.74
C GLU A 313 11.59 19.89 1.08
N PHE A 314 10.53 19.67 1.84
CA PHE A 314 9.18 19.59 1.28
C PHE A 314 8.71 20.98 0.79
N ARG A 315 8.17 20.99 -0.44
CA ARG A 315 7.58 22.19 -1.03
C ARG A 315 6.18 21.86 -1.50
N MET A 316 5.19 22.61 -1.00
CA MET A 316 3.81 22.48 -1.48
C MET A 316 3.70 22.98 -2.93
N PRO A 317 2.95 22.25 -3.78
CA PRO A 317 2.65 22.78 -5.11
C PRO A 317 1.79 24.04 -4.98
N PRO A 318 2.02 25.03 -5.84
CA PRO A 318 1.27 26.29 -5.82
C PRO A 318 -0.23 26.04 -6.08
N ASP A 319 -1.09 26.93 -5.59
CA ASP A 319 -2.54 26.85 -5.82
C ASP A 319 -2.96 27.26 -7.24
N ILE A 320 -2.02 27.67 -8.07
CA ILE A 320 -2.24 28.03 -9.46
C ILE A 320 -2.82 26.82 -10.20
N ARG A 321 -3.99 27.02 -10.80
CA ARG A 321 -4.62 25.99 -11.63
C ARG A 321 -3.88 25.93 -12.96
N PRO A 322 -3.48 24.73 -13.44
CA PRO A 322 -2.89 24.61 -14.75
C PRO A 322 -3.88 25.08 -15.81
N SER A 323 -3.38 25.71 -16.88
CA SER A 323 -4.21 26.13 -18.00
C SER A 323 -5.03 24.96 -18.54
N LEU A 324 -6.35 25.13 -18.61
CA LEU A 324 -7.27 24.13 -19.14
C LEU A 324 -7.43 24.22 -20.67
N ALA A 325 -6.86 25.25 -21.27
CA ALA A 325 -6.92 25.41 -22.70
C ALA A 325 -6.37 24.20 -23.44
N HIS A 326 -7.12 23.68 -24.39
CA HIS A 326 -6.75 22.55 -25.27
C HIS A 326 -6.42 21.22 -24.58
N ARG A 327 -6.89 20.96 -23.36
CA ARG A 327 -6.83 19.59 -22.81
C ARG A 327 -7.73 18.69 -23.63
N SER A 328 -7.12 17.82 -24.43
CA SER A 328 -7.82 16.98 -25.40
C SER A 328 -8.71 15.94 -24.73
N ALA A 329 -9.74 15.48 -25.48
CA ALA A 329 -10.60 14.38 -25.10
C ALA A 329 -9.85 13.06 -24.77
N VAL A 330 -8.62 12.92 -25.27
CA VAL A 330 -7.70 11.81 -24.94
C VAL A 330 -7.41 11.68 -23.43
N PHE A 331 -7.52 12.79 -22.67
CA PHE A 331 -7.41 12.72 -21.21
C PHE A 331 -8.54 11.89 -20.58
N PHE A 332 -9.73 11.98 -21.17
CA PHE A 332 -10.93 11.29 -20.68
C PHE A 332 -11.11 9.89 -21.25
N ALA A 333 -10.48 9.59 -22.40
CA ALA A 333 -10.69 8.33 -23.10
C ALA A 333 -10.59 7.07 -22.19
N PRO A 334 -9.60 6.96 -21.27
CA PRO A 334 -9.48 5.79 -20.40
C PRO A 334 -10.66 5.57 -19.45
N ALA A 335 -11.42 6.62 -19.15
CA ALA A 335 -12.58 6.56 -18.26
C ALA A 335 -13.90 6.73 -19.01
N GLY A 336 -13.92 7.55 -20.07
CA GLY A 336 -15.09 7.86 -20.86
C GLY A 336 -15.55 6.70 -21.74
N ILE A 337 -14.60 5.97 -22.35
CA ILE A 337 -14.92 4.83 -23.21
C ILE A 337 -15.63 3.70 -22.43
N PRO A 338 -15.08 3.21 -21.27
CA PRO A 338 -15.79 2.20 -20.48
C PRO A 338 -17.16 2.68 -20.00
N PHE A 339 -17.27 3.94 -19.58
CA PHE A 339 -18.56 4.50 -19.17
C PHE A 339 -19.57 4.54 -20.29
N GLY A 340 -19.18 5.04 -21.47
CA GLY A 340 -20.05 5.09 -22.65
C GLY A 340 -20.51 3.70 -23.09
N LEU A 341 -19.60 2.72 -23.05
CA LEU A 341 -19.89 1.33 -23.40
C LEU A 341 -20.84 0.67 -22.40
N CYS A 342 -20.62 0.86 -21.10
CA CYS A 342 -21.52 0.38 -20.06
C CYS A 342 -22.92 1.02 -20.18
N LEU A 343 -22.99 2.32 -20.46
CA LEU A 343 -24.24 3.04 -20.63
C LEU A 343 -25.00 2.50 -21.87
N LEU A 344 -24.29 2.29 -22.98
CA LEU A 344 -24.90 1.70 -24.18
C LEU A 344 -25.43 0.30 -23.89
N LEU A 345 -24.69 -0.54 -23.17
CA LEU A 345 -25.13 -1.87 -22.77
C LEU A 345 -26.37 -1.83 -21.88
N VAL A 346 -26.49 -0.87 -20.96
CA VAL A 346 -27.70 -0.67 -20.15
C VAL A 346 -28.88 -0.29 -21.03
N LEU A 347 -28.69 0.62 -21.98
CA LEU A 347 -29.75 1.04 -22.89
C LEU A 347 -30.26 -0.12 -23.79
N VAL A 348 -29.32 -0.90 -24.35
CA VAL A 348 -29.65 -2.07 -25.17
C VAL A 348 -30.31 -3.17 -24.34
N SER A 349 -29.81 -3.44 -23.13
CA SER A 349 -30.38 -4.47 -22.26
C SER A 349 -31.79 -4.16 -21.81
N ARG A 350 -32.14 -2.87 -21.69
CA ARG A 350 -33.49 -2.45 -21.32
C ARG A 350 -34.54 -2.89 -22.36
N THR A 351 -34.17 -2.97 -23.64
CA THR A 351 -35.05 -3.37 -24.73
C THR A 351 -35.00 -4.86 -25.02
N VAL A 352 -33.79 -5.48 -24.94
CA VAL A 352 -33.58 -6.87 -25.37
C VAL A 352 -33.65 -7.86 -24.20
N LEU A 353 -33.07 -7.53 -23.04
CA LEU A 353 -32.94 -8.42 -21.88
C LEU A 353 -33.10 -7.64 -20.56
N PRO A 354 -34.33 -7.27 -20.18
CA PRO A 354 -34.56 -6.39 -19.02
C PRO A 354 -34.03 -6.95 -17.69
N ALA A 355 -33.89 -8.27 -17.55
CA ALA A 355 -33.32 -8.90 -16.37
C ALA A 355 -31.84 -8.55 -16.15
N LEU A 356 -31.07 -8.24 -17.21
CA LEU A 356 -29.67 -7.87 -17.12
C LEU A 356 -29.44 -6.38 -16.81
N THR A 357 -30.49 -5.54 -17.00
CA THR A 357 -30.36 -4.08 -16.82
C THR A 357 -29.88 -3.72 -15.42
N VAL A 358 -30.45 -4.34 -14.37
CA VAL A 358 -30.09 -4.08 -12.98
C VAL A 358 -28.63 -4.48 -12.70
N THR A 359 -28.17 -5.58 -13.28
CA THR A 359 -26.80 -6.06 -13.13
C THR A 359 -25.79 -5.11 -13.79
N LEU A 360 -26.15 -4.55 -14.95
CA LEU A 360 -25.33 -3.62 -15.71
C LEU A 360 -25.27 -2.20 -15.10
N LEU A 361 -26.21 -1.84 -14.23
CA LEU A 361 -26.13 -0.58 -13.49
C LEU A 361 -24.90 -0.51 -12.57
N ILE A 362 -24.45 -1.64 -12.02
CA ILE A 362 -23.27 -1.68 -11.13
C ILE A 362 -21.98 -1.25 -11.87
N PRO A 363 -21.58 -1.90 -12.98
CA PRO A 363 -20.40 -1.47 -13.72
C PRO A 363 -20.55 -0.06 -14.30
N THR A 364 -21.77 0.36 -14.63
CA THR A 364 -22.05 1.73 -15.09
C THR A 364 -21.78 2.74 -13.96
N ALA A 365 -22.26 2.49 -12.75
CA ALA A 365 -22.00 3.35 -11.59
C ALA A 365 -20.50 3.40 -11.25
N VAL A 366 -19.82 2.26 -11.29
CA VAL A 366 -18.37 2.20 -11.06
C VAL A 366 -17.61 3.01 -12.12
N SER A 367 -17.94 2.85 -13.40
CA SER A 367 -17.30 3.60 -14.48
C SER A 367 -17.60 5.10 -14.42
N ALA A 368 -18.80 5.49 -13.96
CA ALA A 368 -19.15 6.89 -13.70
C ALA A 368 -18.27 7.51 -12.60
N ILE A 369 -17.96 6.77 -11.53
CA ILE A 369 -17.04 7.22 -10.48
C ILE A 369 -15.62 7.44 -11.05
N PHE A 370 -15.16 6.53 -11.92
CA PHE A 370 -13.88 6.70 -12.61
C PHE A 370 -13.87 7.90 -13.55
N LEU A 371 -14.96 8.14 -14.27
CA LEU A 371 -15.11 9.30 -15.13
C LEU A 371 -15.09 10.61 -14.31
N ALA A 372 -15.82 10.66 -13.20
CA ALA A 372 -15.81 11.79 -12.28
C ALA A 372 -14.39 12.04 -11.71
N GLY A 373 -13.68 10.97 -11.34
CA GLY A 373 -12.26 11.04 -10.95
C GLY A 373 -11.36 11.58 -12.05
N GLY A 374 -11.60 11.16 -13.30
CA GLY A 374 -10.91 11.67 -14.48
C GLY A 374 -11.16 13.17 -14.70
N LEU A 375 -12.41 13.61 -14.57
CA LEU A 375 -12.79 15.02 -14.68
C LEU A 375 -12.11 15.88 -13.59
N MET A 376 -12.11 15.41 -12.35
CA MET A 376 -11.39 16.07 -11.26
C MET A 376 -9.88 16.13 -11.52
N GLY A 377 -9.30 15.07 -12.08
CA GLY A 377 -7.91 15.05 -12.52
C GLY A 377 -7.62 16.11 -13.58
N TRP A 378 -8.48 16.18 -14.59
CA TRP A 378 -8.38 17.19 -15.65
C TRP A 378 -8.35 18.62 -15.12
N LEU A 379 -9.15 18.90 -14.08
CA LEU A 379 -9.22 20.22 -13.45
C LEU A 379 -8.03 20.54 -12.53
N ARG A 380 -7.34 19.52 -11.99
CA ARG A 380 -6.43 19.68 -10.84
C ARG A 380 -5.02 19.15 -11.04
N GLU A 381 -4.78 18.27 -12.02
CA GLU A 381 -3.44 17.73 -12.26
C GLU A 381 -2.49 18.78 -12.82
N GLY A 382 -1.25 18.73 -12.37
CA GLY A 382 -0.19 19.60 -12.86
C GLY A 382 1.16 19.22 -12.29
N ILE A 383 2.21 19.78 -12.88
CA ILE A 383 3.59 19.65 -12.43
C ILE A 383 4.21 21.04 -12.37
N TRP A 384 5.03 21.26 -11.37
CA TRP A 384 5.77 22.51 -11.19
C TRP A 384 7.18 22.18 -10.71
N LEU A 385 8.12 23.00 -11.13
CA LEU A 385 9.46 23.04 -10.57
C LEU A 385 9.52 24.20 -9.58
N ARG A 386 9.83 23.91 -8.32
CA ARG A 386 9.96 24.92 -7.27
C ARG A 386 11.21 24.66 -6.46
N GLU A 387 12.11 25.65 -6.42
CA GLU A 387 13.38 25.56 -5.67
C GLU A 387 14.17 24.28 -6.03
N GLY A 388 14.24 23.93 -7.31
CA GLY A 388 14.94 22.74 -7.79
C GLY A 388 14.24 21.39 -7.48
N ARG A 389 13.03 21.43 -6.92
CA ARG A 389 12.22 20.23 -6.59
C ARG A 389 10.97 20.15 -7.46
N PHE A 390 10.70 18.94 -7.96
CA PHE A 390 9.46 18.67 -8.69
C PHE A 390 8.30 18.53 -7.72
N THR A 391 7.27 19.30 -7.92
CA THR A 391 6.00 19.21 -7.21
C THR A 391 4.89 18.83 -8.18
N LEU A 392 4.04 17.89 -7.81
CA LEU A 392 3.00 17.36 -8.68
C LEU A 392 1.65 17.35 -7.95
N ARG A 393 0.61 17.64 -8.71
CA ARG A 393 -0.76 17.32 -8.31
C ARG A 393 -1.28 16.23 -9.23
N ARG A 394 -1.76 15.17 -8.64
CA ARG A 394 -2.32 14.02 -9.36
C ARG A 394 -3.62 13.55 -8.71
N GLN A 395 -4.64 13.34 -9.52
CA GLN A 395 -5.88 12.73 -9.09
C GLN A 395 -5.79 11.20 -9.25
N LYS A 396 -6.14 10.48 -8.20
CA LYS A 396 -6.28 9.02 -8.23
C LYS A 396 -7.60 8.63 -7.58
N GLY A 397 -8.60 8.32 -8.42
CA GLY A 397 -9.96 8.13 -7.93
C GLY A 397 -10.48 9.39 -7.25
N VAL A 398 -10.92 9.27 -6.01
CA VAL A 398 -11.46 10.38 -5.20
C VAL A 398 -10.38 11.21 -4.52
N TYR A 399 -9.12 10.71 -4.49
CA TYR A 399 -8.02 11.35 -3.79
C TYR A 399 -7.21 12.27 -4.70
N LEU A 400 -6.98 13.48 -4.25
CA LEU A 400 -5.98 14.37 -4.84
C LEU A 400 -4.66 14.19 -4.08
N HIS A 401 -3.64 13.76 -4.78
CA HIS A 401 -2.28 13.62 -4.26
C HIS A 401 -1.47 14.88 -4.60
N CYS A 402 -0.88 15.49 -3.61
CA CYS A 402 0.14 16.52 -3.78
C CYS A 402 1.49 15.92 -3.40
N ILE A 403 2.30 15.67 -4.41
CA ILE A 403 3.56 14.94 -4.30
C ILE A 403 4.70 15.93 -4.46
N CYS A 404 5.61 15.96 -3.50
CA CYS A 404 6.89 16.64 -3.61
C CYS A 404 7.98 15.59 -3.75
N VAL A 405 8.73 15.63 -4.84
CA VAL A 405 9.86 14.74 -5.09
C VAL A 405 11.06 15.29 -4.29
N LEU A 406 11.57 14.45 -3.38
CA LEU A 406 12.66 14.81 -2.47
C LEU A 406 14.00 14.23 -2.93
N HIS A 407 13.97 13.11 -3.69
CA HIS A 407 15.18 12.50 -4.20
C HIS A 407 15.86 13.36 -5.26
N PRO A 408 17.19 13.55 -5.19
CA PRO A 408 17.91 14.39 -6.14
C PRO A 408 17.94 13.79 -7.56
N ASP A 409 18.03 12.45 -7.67
CA ASP A 409 18.13 11.77 -8.95
C ASP A 409 16.74 11.46 -9.52
N VAL A 410 16.36 12.20 -10.54
CA VAL A 410 15.08 12.05 -11.22
C VAL A 410 15.35 11.87 -12.72
N CYS A 411 14.88 10.76 -13.27
CA CYS A 411 14.88 10.55 -14.71
C CYS A 411 13.53 11.01 -15.29
N LEU A 412 13.55 11.91 -16.26
CA LEU A 412 12.36 12.34 -16.98
C LEU A 412 12.22 11.58 -18.30
N ARG A 413 11.02 11.07 -18.51
CA ARG A 413 10.60 10.50 -19.79
C ARG A 413 9.42 11.31 -20.33
N THR A 414 9.55 11.79 -21.53
CA THR A 414 8.48 12.45 -22.28
C THR A 414 7.80 11.46 -23.22
N LEU A 415 6.50 11.59 -23.37
CA LEU A 415 5.73 10.88 -24.39
C LEU A 415 4.77 11.87 -25.04
N GLN A 416 4.87 12.01 -26.33
CA GLN A 416 3.98 12.87 -27.12
C GLN A 416 3.32 12.02 -28.21
N SER A 417 2.00 11.89 -28.16
CA SER A 417 1.24 11.27 -29.23
C SER A 417 1.02 12.26 -30.39
N PRO A 418 0.73 11.80 -31.61
CA PRO A 418 0.44 12.71 -32.75
C PRO A 418 -0.68 13.71 -32.43
N TRP A 419 -1.72 13.28 -31.73
CA TRP A 419 -2.81 14.14 -31.26
C TRP A 419 -2.35 15.16 -30.23
N ALA A 420 -1.49 14.76 -29.30
CA ALA A 420 -0.93 15.66 -28.30
C ALA A 420 0.01 16.68 -28.92
N ALA A 421 0.77 16.30 -29.94
CA ALA A 421 1.65 17.19 -30.70
C ALA A 421 0.89 18.34 -31.36
N ARG A 422 -0.28 18.05 -31.98
CA ARG A 422 -1.14 19.07 -32.60
C ARG A 422 -1.57 20.18 -31.62
N TYR A 423 -1.68 19.84 -30.32
CA TYR A 423 -2.06 20.77 -29.27
C TYR A 423 -0.88 21.19 -28.39
N GLN A 424 0.36 20.98 -28.84
CA GLN A 424 1.59 21.29 -28.09
C GLN A 424 1.56 20.78 -26.65
N ARG A 425 1.14 19.51 -26.49
CA ARG A 425 1.03 18.86 -25.20
C ARG A 425 1.86 17.60 -25.14
N LEU A 426 2.31 17.26 -23.94
CA LEU A 426 3.08 16.05 -23.69
C LEU A 426 2.69 15.39 -22.36
N THR A 427 3.09 14.17 -22.22
CA THR A 427 2.95 13.41 -20.96
C THR A 427 4.34 13.24 -20.37
N LEU A 428 4.51 13.74 -19.14
CA LEU A 428 5.74 13.56 -18.38
C LEU A 428 5.64 12.34 -17.47
N THR A 429 6.69 11.56 -17.43
CA THR A 429 6.85 10.46 -16.48
C THR A 429 8.15 10.67 -15.74
N LEU A 430 8.07 10.92 -14.44
CA LEU A 430 9.22 10.98 -13.56
C LEU A 430 9.48 9.56 -13.05
N ALA A 431 10.66 9.05 -13.34
CA ALA A 431 11.15 7.79 -12.80
C ALA A 431 12.12 8.09 -11.67
N LEU A 432 11.84 7.51 -10.50
CA LEU A 432 12.59 7.64 -9.27
C LEU A 432 13.23 6.29 -8.91
N PRO A 433 14.28 6.29 -8.10
CA PRO A 433 14.87 5.06 -7.57
C PRO A 433 13.80 4.13 -6.98
N GLY A 434 14.03 2.82 -7.06
CA GLY A 434 13.07 1.81 -6.59
C GLY A 434 11.90 1.53 -7.54
N GLN A 435 12.02 1.89 -8.83
CA GLN A 435 10.98 1.72 -9.87
C GLN A 435 9.69 2.49 -9.61
N VAL A 436 9.77 3.57 -8.85
CA VAL A 436 8.65 4.47 -8.67
C VAL A 436 8.48 5.32 -9.93
N ARG A 437 7.26 5.31 -10.49
CA ARG A 437 6.91 6.11 -11.67
C ARG A 437 5.75 7.04 -11.35
N LEU A 438 5.98 8.33 -11.49
CA LEU A 438 4.97 9.36 -11.34
C LEU A 438 4.64 9.93 -12.72
N LYS A 439 3.40 9.71 -13.17
CA LYS A 439 2.95 10.11 -14.50
C LYS A 439 1.97 11.27 -14.39
N VAL A 440 2.25 12.36 -15.11
CA VAL A 440 1.34 13.49 -15.27
C VAL A 440 1.03 13.65 -16.76
N ARG A 441 -0.27 13.71 -17.08
CA ARG A 441 -0.77 13.65 -18.45
C ARG A 441 -1.13 15.04 -18.97
N SER A 442 -0.98 15.19 -20.29
CA SER A 442 -1.47 16.36 -21.03
C SER A 442 -1.03 17.71 -20.43
N ILE A 443 0.28 17.88 -20.26
CA ILE A 443 0.89 19.13 -19.80
C ILE A 443 1.18 19.99 -21.02
N PRO A 444 0.93 21.32 -20.98
CA PRO A 444 1.41 22.24 -22.02
C PRO A 444 2.94 22.15 -22.15
N MET A 445 3.45 22.25 -23.35
CA MET A 445 4.89 22.16 -23.60
C MET A 445 5.64 23.30 -22.89
N GLN A 446 5.06 24.49 -22.83
CA GLN A 446 5.59 25.64 -22.11
C GLN A 446 5.81 25.40 -20.62
N ASP A 447 4.90 24.65 -19.97
CA ASP A 447 5.03 24.29 -18.54
C ASP A 447 6.03 23.15 -18.33
N ALA A 448 6.31 22.36 -19.36
CA ALA A 448 7.22 21.23 -19.31
C ALA A 448 8.68 21.61 -19.60
N GLU A 449 8.93 22.62 -20.42
CA GLU A 449 10.28 23.08 -20.79
C GLU A 449 11.16 23.41 -19.57
N PRO A 450 10.70 24.16 -18.55
CA PRO A 450 11.50 24.43 -17.37
C PRO A 450 11.87 23.13 -16.62
N CYS A 451 10.95 22.15 -16.64
CA CYS A 451 11.18 20.86 -15.99
C CYS A 451 12.22 20.02 -16.73
N LEU A 452 12.26 20.10 -18.07
CA LEU A 452 13.24 19.42 -18.91
C LEU A 452 14.63 20.07 -18.77
N ALA A 453 14.71 21.37 -18.89
CA ALA A 453 15.93 22.12 -18.72
C ALA A 453 16.61 21.91 -17.37
N ALA A 454 15.82 21.79 -16.30
CA ALA A 454 16.34 21.53 -14.96
C ALA A 454 16.99 20.14 -14.79
N VAL A 455 16.62 19.16 -15.62
CA VAL A 455 17.25 17.83 -15.61
C VAL A 455 18.48 17.81 -16.50
N GLU A 456 18.44 18.47 -17.65
CA GLU A 456 19.59 18.59 -18.56
C GLU A 456 20.78 19.34 -17.90
N GLN A 457 20.50 20.31 -17.05
CA GLN A 457 21.56 21.02 -16.29
C GLN A 457 22.21 20.17 -15.19
N LYS A 458 21.60 19.05 -14.80
CA LYS A 458 22.14 18.15 -13.77
C LYS A 458 22.90 16.95 -14.33
N THR A 459 22.76 16.68 -15.63
CA THR A 459 23.51 15.65 -16.36
C THR A 459 24.78 16.22 -16.96
#